data_d440a7cf5180454fbe653c9153b4cbd0
#
_entry.id   d440a7cf5180454fbe653c9153b4cbd0
#
_cell.length_a   1.000
_cell.length_b   1.000
_cell.length_c   1.000
_cell.angle_alpha   90.00
_cell.angle_beta   90.00
_cell.angle_gamma   90.00
#
_symmetry.space_group_name_H-M   'P 1'
#
loop_
_entity.id
_entity.type
_entity.pdbx_description
1 polymer ?
#
loop_
_entity_poly.entity_id
_entity_poly.type
_entity_poly.pdbx_seq_one_letter_code
_entity_poly.pdbx_strand_id
1 'polypeptide(L)'
;MLSALAVGSMLVGCSDDYPSAKENPYANDLLSIKILNSGAEGNIEVEGVIDEDAKTIKFPKLDKESDFANLKISATVSEGASLDPATDVLDFSMDEETTQITKLLRVKNHNRYKDYFMTIRKRVPVFGANFEKGTEICNFTGLSIYKYIASAQTRCTAFDGKYVLVCYRNASDDPSEPGAHLLKVSDLEQGTVKPISLSLDGVSGGTFPYNAGALAGGHIYLASLSGAPASPLKIYYYETPESTPECIANIDVSQIAGAANRHGDVMSLNLDKDGNGFVFFPANDYSETLRIPISNFKNVGTPASIELQSDNKAGMCMHINRIEGTDDYILSGARVNLLGSTGKLSGMNLALCDEGLNSKIRLNTNTVAAESDDARLFTFNGARYLLTAPVAFGSSSTATPGMYVYDLTKGGNTQEAFQLFNELETPDASYRFLVGGSGISSPGINTNYYVEKDADGNDSVLWLYVGRTESGFAIMKFPAAKEDDD
;
A
#
# COMPACT_ATOMS: atom_id res chain seq x y z
N MET A 1 -58.34 -73.35 -4.44
CA MET A 1 -57.72 -73.79 -5.69
C MET A 1 -56.67 -72.78 -6.08
N LEU A 2 -55.48 -73.09 -6.02
CA LEU A 2 -54.29 -72.93 -6.86
C LEU A 2 -53.05 -73.07 -5.99
N SER A 3 -52.38 -74.20 -6.21
CA SER A 3 -51.10 -74.53 -5.60
C SER A 3 -49.99 -73.62 -6.22
N ALA A 4 -49.14 -73.06 -5.38
CA ALA A 4 -47.90 -72.44 -5.79
C ALA A 4 -46.76 -73.33 -5.34
N LEU A 5 -46.05 -73.91 -6.35
CA LEU A 5 -44.83 -74.69 -6.18
C LEU A 5 -43.67 -73.72 -5.80
N ALA A 6 -43.07 -73.97 -4.65
CA ALA A 6 -41.82 -73.32 -4.28
C ALA A 6 -40.64 -74.11 -4.87
N VAL A 7 -39.90 -73.55 -5.82
CA VAL A 7 -38.62 -74.07 -6.28
C VAL A 7 -37.55 -73.46 -5.39
N GLY A 8 -36.95 -74.26 -4.52
CA GLY A 8 -35.77 -73.91 -3.75
C GLY A 8 -34.51 -74.02 -4.65
N SER A 9 -33.92 -72.91 -4.99
CA SER A 9 -32.58 -72.85 -5.57
C SER A 9 -31.54 -72.84 -4.45
N MET A 10 -30.83 -73.94 -4.27
CA MET A 10 -29.60 -73.98 -3.48
C MET A 10 -28.54 -73.17 -4.17
N LEU A 11 -28.25 -71.99 -3.61
CA LEU A 11 -27.04 -71.28 -3.93
C LEU A 11 -25.88 -72.00 -3.20
N VAL A 12 -25.09 -72.75 -3.90
CA VAL A 12 -23.78 -73.19 -3.46
C VAL A 12 -22.89 -71.94 -3.51
N GLY A 13 -22.66 -71.32 -2.35
CA GLY A 13 -21.64 -70.32 -2.26
C GLY A 13 -20.27 -70.93 -2.42
N CYS A 14 -19.58 -70.67 -3.55
CA CYS A 14 -18.15 -70.82 -3.58
C CYS A 14 -17.57 -69.85 -2.55
N SER A 15 -16.98 -70.36 -1.49
CA SER A 15 -16.06 -69.62 -0.67
C SER A 15 -14.82 -69.37 -1.56
N ASP A 16 -14.74 -68.18 -2.12
CA ASP A 16 -13.52 -67.73 -2.76
C ASP A 16 -12.48 -67.51 -1.66
N ASP A 17 -11.65 -68.49 -1.42
CA ASP A 17 -10.39 -68.35 -0.69
C ASP A 17 -9.40 -67.53 -1.54
N TYR A 18 -9.78 -66.29 -1.86
CA TYR A 18 -8.80 -65.35 -2.36
C TYR A 18 -8.07 -64.76 -1.14
N PRO A 19 -6.73 -64.77 -1.14
CA PRO A 19 -5.99 -64.10 -0.09
C PRO A 19 -6.45 -62.64 0.01
N SER A 20 -6.65 -62.18 1.23
CA SER A 20 -6.99 -60.77 1.44
C SER A 20 -5.95 -59.85 0.77
N ALA A 21 -6.32 -58.66 0.36
CA ALA A 21 -5.42 -57.71 -0.25
C ALA A 21 -4.12 -57.45 0.57
N LYS A 22 -4.17 -57.76 1.90
CA LYS A 22 -3.01 -57.73 2.79
C LYS A 22 -2.03 -58.88 2.61
N GLU A 23 -2.40 -59.93 1.94
CA GLU A 23 -1.58 -61.13 1.67
C GLU A 23 -1.12 -61.23 0.23
N ASN A 24 -1.29 -60.18 -0.58
CA ASN A 24 -0.81 -60.15 -1.93
C ASN A 24 0.71 -60.00 -1.97
N PRO A 25 1.47 -61.09 -2.28
CA PRO A 25 2.93 -61.06 -2.27
C PRO A 25 3.52 -60.22 -3.41
N TYR A 26 2.69 -59.71 -4.30
CA TYR A 26 3.07 -58.86 -5.43
C TYR A 26 2.53 -57.43 -5.29
N ALA A 27 2.12 -57.01 -4.07
CA ALA A 27 1.71 -55.67 -3.84
C ALA A 27 2.85 -54.69 -4.15
N ASN A 28 2.54 -53.58 -4.80
CA ASN A 28 3.49 -52.59 -5.25
C ASN A 28 3.00 -51.16 -4.94
N ASP A 29 2.44 -51.00 -3.76
CA ASP A 29 1.89 -49.74 -3.31
C ASP A 29 2.98 -48.87 -2.67
N LEU A 30 2.89 -47.58 -2.89
CA LEU A 30 3.62 -46.56 -2.11
C LEU A 30 2.82 -46.22 -0.87
N LEU A 31 3.33 -46.54 0.31
CA LEU A 31 2.62 -46.36 1.60
C LEU A 31 2.86 -45.01 2.23
N SER A 32 4.07 -44.50 2.10
CA SER A 32 4.43 -43.14 2.52
C SER A 32 5.66 -42.63 1.75
N ILE A 33 5.80 -41.32 1.68
CA ILE A 33 7.00 -40.67 1.13
C ILE A 33 7.21 -39.32 1.80
N LYS A 34 8.48 -39.03 2.13
CA LYS A 34 8.91 -37.76 2.72
C LYS A 34 10.12 -37.24 1.97
N ILE A 35 10.24 -35.92 1.90
CA ILE A 35 11.48 -35.20 1.59
C ILE A 35 12.14 -34.89 2.91
N LEU A 36 13.45 -35.16 3.05
CA LEU A 36 14.17 -35.07 4.31
C LEU A 36 15.01 -33.80 4.46
N ASN A 37 15.27 -33.08 3.38
CA ASN A 37 16.25 -32.00 3.31
C ASN A 37 15.71 -30.73 2.68
N SER A 38 14.49 -30.34 2.97
CA SER A 38 13.95 -29.07 2.55
C SER A 38 14.53 -27.92 3.38
N GLY A 39 14.46 -26.69 2.83
CA GLY A 39 14.95 -25.45 3.46
C GLY A 39 16.43 -25.19 3.21
N ALA A 40 16.87 -23.97 3.53
CA ALA A 40 18.24 -23.51 3.32
C ALA A 40 19.30 -24.35 4.06
N GLU A 41 18.97 -24.84 5.26
CA GLU A 41 19.87 -25.71 6.04
C GLU A 41 19.73 -27.20 5.68
N GLY A 42 18.77 -27.56 4.81
CA GLY A 42 18.57 -28.93 4.39
C GLY A 42 18.16 -29.89 5.51
N ASN A 43 17.40 -29.43 6.48
CA ASN A 43 17.02 -30.18 7.68
C ASN A 43 15.51 -30.24 7.97
N ILE A 44 14.67 -29.74 7.04
CA ILE A 44 13.22 -29.75 7.19
C ILE A 44 12.63 -30.97 6.48
N GLU A 45 11.91 -31.81 7.24
CA GLU A 45 11.15 -32.92 6.69
C GLU A 45 9.78 -32.45 6.18
N VAL A 46 9.42 -32.87 4.96
CA VAL A 46 8.11 -32.54 4.35
C VAL A 46 7.45 -33.84 3.88
N GLU A 47 6.22 -34.07 4.35
CA GLU A 47 5.46 -35.28 4.02
C GLU A 47 4.69 -35.09 2.69
N GLY A 48 4.72 -36.11 1.85
CA GLY A 48 3.97 -36.17 0.60
C GLY A 48 2.59 -36.79 0.77
N VAL A 49 1.59 -36.19 0.17
CA VAL A 49 0.22 -36.73 0.12
C VAL A 49 0.10 -37.61 -1.13
N ILE A 50 -0.23 -38.89 -0.92
CA ILE A 50 -0.40 -39.89 -1.98
C ILE A 50 -1.89 -40.00 -2.31
N ASP A 51 -2.25 -39.78 -3.56
CA ASP A 51 -3.56 -40.11 -4.12
C ASP A 51 -3.43 -41.40 -4.91
N GLU A 52 -3.95 -42.50 -4.34
CA GLU A 52 -3.88 -43.83 -4.95
C GLU A 52 -4.77 -43.95 -6.16
N ASP A 53 -5.87 -43.24 -6.24
CA ASP A 53 -6.79 -43.31 -7.37
C ASP A 53 -6.23 -42.54 -8.57
N ALA A 54 -5.75 -41.32 -8.33
CA ALA A 54 -5.14 -40.48 -9.37
C ALA A 54 -3.68 -40.85 -9.66
N LYS A 55 -3.03 -41.68 -8.83
CA LYS A 55 -1.60 -42.03 -8.92
C LYS A 55 -0.71 -40.78 -8.88
N THR A 56 -1.03 -39.85 -7.97
CA THR A 56 -0.24 -38.63 -7.82
C THR A 56 0.34 -38.52 -6.41
N ILE A 57 1.47 -37.85 -6.31
CA ILE A 57 2.11 -37.49 -5.06
C ILE A 57 2.28 -35.98 -5.07
N LYS A 58 1.70 -35.30 -4.07
CA LYS A 58 1.82 -33.86 -3.90
C LYS A 58 2.53 -33.55 -2.59
N PHE A 59 3.47 -32.62 -2.64
CA PHE A 59 4.11 -32.06 -1.46
C PHE A 59 3.63 -30.63 -1.27
N PRO A 60 3.60 -30.14 -0.01
CA PRO A 60 3.60 -28.69 0.25
C PRO A 60 4.71 -28.00 -0.54
N LYS A 61 4.56 -26.72 -0.83
CA LYS A 61 5.61 -25.96 -1.53
C LYS A 61 6.90 -25.96 -0.70
N LEU A 62 8.00 -26.36 -1.29
CA LEU A 62 9.31 -26.37 -0.65
C LEU A 62 9.91 -24.96 -0.67
N ASP A 63 10.69 -24.64 0.35
CA ASP A 63 11.43 -23.40 0.41
C ASP A 63 12.31 -23.23 -0.84
N LYS A 64 12.36 -22.01 -1.37
CA LYS A 64 13.15 -21.68 -2.57
C LYS A 64 14.65 -21.96 -2.43
N GLU A 65 15.16 -21.96 -1.19
CA GLU A 65 16.55 -22.23 -0.85
C GLU A 65 16.86 -23.73 -0.71
N SER A 66 15.86 -24.62 -0.92
CA SER A 66 16.06 -26.06 -0.90
C SER A 66 16.97 -26.51 -2.05
N ASP A 67 17.79 -27.53 -1.82
CA ASP A 67 18.63 -28.14 -2.88
C ASP A 67 17.75 -29.05 -3.78
N PHE A 68 17.07 -28.44 -4.75
CA PHE A 68 16.20 -29.15 -5.68
C PHE A 68 16.94 -30.15 -6.58
N ALA A 69 18.25 -30.00 -6.75
CA ALA A 69 19.05 -30.97 -7.51
C ALA A 69 19.30 -32.27 -6.74
N ASN A 70 19.23 -32.24 -5.40
CA ASN A 70 19.56 -33.36 -4.54
C ASN A 70 18.52 -33.53 -3.42
N LEU A 71 17.23 -33.61 -3.76
CA LEU A 71 16.16 -33.87 -2.78
C LEU A 71 16.29 -35.29 -2.23
N LYS A 72 16.60 -35.40 -0.94
CA LYS A 72 16.67 -36.70 -0.25
C LYS A 72 15.27 -37.14 0.12
N ILE A 73 14.93 -38.37 -0.21
CA ILE A 73 13.62 -38.94 0.08
C ILE A 73 13.73 -40.14 1.02
N SER A 74 12.65 -40.34 1.79
CA SER A 74 12.38 -41.58 2.50
C SER A 74 11.01 -42.08 2.06
N ALA A 75 10.94 -43.30 1.51
CA ALA A 75 9.72 -43.90 1.03
C ALA A 75 9.51 -45.26 1.70
N THR A 76 8.26 -45.54 2.09
CA THR A 76 7.83 -46.85 2.54
C THR A 76 6.95 -47.47 1.43
N VAL A 77 7.25 -48.68 1.03
CA VAL A 77 6.51 -49.40 0.00
C VAL A 77 6.01 -50.75 0.54
N SER A 78 5.14 -51.41 -0.20
CA SER A 78 4.64 -52.75 0.14
C SER A 78 5.80 -53.72 0.35
N GLU A 79 5.58 -54.79 1.13
CA GLU A 79 6.58 -55.82 1.40
C GLU A 79 7.07 -56.48 0.08
N GLY A 80 8.39 -56.58 -0.06
CA GLY A 80 9.02 -57.12 -1.27
C GLY A 80 9.07 -56.14 -2.46
N ALA A 81 8.48 -54.95 -2.35
CA ALA A 81 8.57 -53.89 -3.37
C ALA A 81 9.79 -52.99 -3.15
N SER A 82 10.19 -52.24 -4.18
CA SER A 82 11.24 -51.23 -4.16
C SER A 82 10.93 -50.12 -5.15
N LEU A 83 11.57 -48.97 -4.96
CA LEU A 83 11.59 -47.90 -5.96
C LEU A 83 12.42 -48.37 -7.19
N ASP A 84 12.05 -47.94 -8.40
CA ASP A 84 12.74 -48.24 -9.64
C ASP A 84 12.95 -46.94 -10.46
N PRO A 85 14.19 -46.43 -10.60
CA PRO A 85 15.41 -46.95 -10.00
C PRO A 85 15.43 -46.83 -8.46
N ALA A 86 16.12 -47.74 -7.79
CA ALA A 86 16.34 -47.67 -6.36
C ALA A 86 17.22 -46.45 -6.06
N THR A 87 16.63 -45.44 -5.45
CA THR A 87 17.32 -44.20 -5.08
C THR A 87 16.70 -43.59 -3.85
N ASP A 88 17.49 -42.89 -3.08
CA ASP A 88 17.10 -42.03 -1.95
C ASP A 88 17.29 -40.53 -2.25
N VAL A 89 17.72 -40.20 -3.47
CA VAL A 89 17.92 -38.83 -3.95
C VAL A 89 17.25 -38.62 -5.29
N LEU A 90 16.49 -37.56 -5.42
CA LEU A 90 15.80 -37.17 -6.65
C LEU A 90 16.24 -35.78 -7.09
N ASP A 91 16.49 -35.62 -8.37
CA ASP A 91 16.77 -34.36 -9.01
C ASP A 91 15.47 -33.70 -9.52
N PHE A 92 15.12 -32.55 -8.96
CA PHE A 92 14.05 -31.66 -9.39
C PHE A 92 14.58 -30.25 -9.67
N SER A 93 15.80 -30.14 -10.21
CA SER A 93 16.42 -28.86 -10.58
C SER A 93 15.45 -27.98 -11.35
N MET A 94 15.30 -26.72 -10.90
CA MET A 94 14.44 -25.71 -11.49
C MET A 94 15.25 -24.46 -11.78
N ASP A 95 15.00 -23.83 -12.92
CA ASP A 95 15.50 -22.48 -13.20
C ASP A 95 14.72 -21.42 -12.39
N GLU A 96 15.05 -20.15 -12.60
CA GLU A 96 14.40 -19.04 -11.86
C GLU A 96 12.92 -18.91 -12.19
N GLU A 97 12.52 -19.19 -13.43
CA GLU A 97 11.14 -19.05 -13.92
C GLU A 97 10.26 -20.26 -13.63
N THR A 98 10.88 -21.43 -13.45
CA THR A 98 10.15 -22.68 -13.19
C THR A 98 9.75 -22.77 -11.71
N THR A 99 8.47 -22.90 -11.43
CA THR A 99 7.93 -22.99 -10.07
C THR A 99 7.49 -24.39 -9.66
N GLN A 100 7.34 -25.30 -10.63
CA GLN A 100 6.97 -26.69 -10.39
C GLN A 100 7.51 -27.66 -11.43
N ILE A 101 7.85 -28.86 -11.01
CA ILE A 101 8.23 -29.98 -11.89
C ILE A 101 7.51 -31.23 -11.44
N THR A 102 7.03 -32.01 -12.40
CA THR A 102 6.45 -33.34 -12.18
C THR A 102 7.33 -34.41 -12.80
N LYS A 103 7.72 -35.40 -12.01
CA LYS A 103 8.48 -36.57 -12.47
C LYS A 103 7.78 -37.85 -12.07
N LEU A 104 8.10 -38.93 -12.82
CA LEU A 104 7.56 -40.24 -12.56
C LEU A 104 8.36 -40.91 -11.45
N LEU A 105 7.68 -41.45 -10.44
CA LEU A 105 8.23 -42.35 -9.44
C LEU A 105 7.59 -43.71 -9.57
N ARG A 106 8.41 -44.73 -9.81
CA ARG A 106 7.93 -46.08 -9.99
C ARG A 106 8.17 -46.95 -8.78
N VAL A 107 7.14 -47.69 -8.35
CA VAL A 107 7.25 -48.77 -7.38
C VAL A 107 7.14 -50.11 -8.13
N LYS A 108 8.11 -50.97 -7.93
CA LYS A 108 8.22 -52.28 -8.61
C LYS A 108 8.25 -53.40 -7.57
N ASN A 109 7.49 -54.46 -7.87
CA ASN A 109 7.55 -55.72 -7.16
C ASN A 109 7.52 -56.86 -8.20
N HIS A 110 8.63 -57.60 -8.32
CA HIS A 110 8.84 -58.62 -9.38
C HIS A 110 8.61 -58.01 -10.79
N ASN A 111 7.61 -58.53 -11.53
CA ASN A 111 7.25 -58.08 -12.85
C ASN A 111 6.12 -57.06 -12.86
N ARG A 112 5.64 -56.64 -11.70
CA ARG A 112 4.58 -55.65 -11.57
C ARG A 112 5.18 -54.31 -11.22
N TYR A 113 4.60 -53.25 -11.73
CA TYR A 113 4.99 -51.88 -11.38
C TYR A 113 3.76 -50.97 -11.28
N LYS A 114 3.91 -49.91 -10.50
CA LYS A 114 2.95 -48.85 -10.34
C LYS A 114 3.70 -47.50 -10.43
N ASP A 115 3.20 -46.66 -11.30
CA ASP A 115 3.79 -45.36 -11.58
C ASP A 115 2.99 -44.26 -10.88
N TYR A 116 3.68 -43.36 -10.17
CA TYR A 116 3.13 -42.21 -9.53
C TYR A 116 3.71 -40.95 -10.15
N PHE A 117 2.88 -39.91 -10.36
CA PHE A 117 3.31 -38.60 -10.80
C PHE A 117 3.61 -37.74 -9.57
N MET A 118 4.88 -37.58 -9.25
CA MET A 118 5.38 -36.81 -8.14
C MET A 118 5.60 -35.37 -8.57
N THR A 119 4.86 -34.44 -7.96
CA THR A 119 4.97 -33.01 -8.25
C THR A 119 5.65 -32.29 -7.09
N ILE A 120 6.76 -31.61 -7.38
CA ILE A 120 7.48 -30.72 -6.49
C ILE A 120 7.22 -29.28 -6.92
N ARG A 121 6.86 -28.45 -5.95
CA ARG A 121 6.60 -27.01 -6.15
C ARG A 121 7.60 -26.21 -5.32
N LYS A 122 8.15 -25.15 -5.92
CA LYS A 122 9.05 -24.19 -5.27
C LYS A 122 8.22 -23.03 -4.74
N ARG A 123 8.43 -22.64 -3.48
CA ARG A 123 7.84 -21.44 -2.91
C ARG A 123 8.42 -20.21 -3.59
N VAL A 124 7.55 -19.36 -4.11
CA VAL A 124 7.92 -18.09 -4.72
C VAL A 124 7.50 -16.98 -3.75
N PRO A 125 8.42 -16.11 -3.32
CA PRO A 125 8.02 -14.97 -2.49
C PRO A 125 6.95 -14.13 -3.20
N VAL A 126 5.87 -13.87 -2.51
CA VAL A 126 4.81 -12.98 -2.98
C VAL A 126 4.98 -11.64 -2.27
N PHE A 127 5.12 -10.59 -3.06
CA PHE A 127 5.37 -9.24 -2.56
C PHE A 127 4.11 -8.40 -2.64
N GLY A 128 4.08 -7.33 -1.82
CA GLY A 128 3.11 -6.27 -1.90
C GLY A 128 1.76 -6.55 -1.24
N ALA A 129 0.79 -5.76 -1.65
CA ALA A 129 -0.58 -5.82 -1.14
C ALA A 129 -1.46 -6.72 -2.03
N ASN A 130 -2.40 -7.42 -1.40
CA ASN A 130 -3.46 -8.10 -2.13
C ASN A 130 -4.62 -7.12 -2.37
N PHE A 131 -4.55 -6.40 -3.49
CA PHE A 131 -5.55 -5.40 -3.85
C PHE A 131 -6.93 -5.99 -4.16
N GLU A 132 -7.03 -7.28 -4.48
CA GLU A 132 -8.31 -7.96 -4.72
C GLU A 132 -9.07 -8.23 -3.41
N LYS A 133 -8.35 -8.36 -2.29
CA LYS A 133 -8.93 -8.55 -0.94
C LYS A 133 -9.07 -7.24 -0.17
N GLY A 134 -9.14 -6.10 -0.88
CA GLY A 134 -9.31 -4.79 -0.27
C GLY A 134 -10.65 -4.61 0.43
N THR A 135 -10.64 -3.85 1.52
CA THR A 135 -11.84 -3.48 2.27
C THR A 135 -11.96 -1.96 2.32
N GLU A 136 -13.11 -1.42 1.95
CA GLU A 136 -13.45 -0.02 2.16
C GLU A 136 -13.83 0.17 3.63
N ILE A 137 -13.07 1.00 4.35
CA ILE A 137 -13.33 1.31 5.76
C ILE A 137 -14.38 2.40 5.88
N CYS A 138 -14.20 3.46 5.10
CA CYS A 138 -15.20 4.51 4.96
C CYS A 138 -15.02 5.22 3.62
N ASN A 139 -16.14 5.77 3.13
CA ASN A 139 -16.17 6.57 1.92
C ASN A 139 -17.10 7.77 2.16
N PHE A 140 -16.50 8.90 2.48
CA PHE A 140 -17.19 10.17 2.63
C PHE A 140 -16.96 11.09 1.42
N THR A 141 -16.59 10.51 0.27
CA THR A 141 -16.39 11.26 -0.96
C THR A 141 -17.75 11.60 -1.59
N GLY A 142 -18.06 12.87 -1.57
CA GLY A 142 -19.31 13.40 -2.09
C GLY A 142 -19.88 14.47 -1.18
N LEU A 143 -20.48 15.48 -1.79
CA LEU A 143 -21.12 16.57 -1.04
C LEU A 143 -22.26 16.01 -0.18
N SER A 144 -22.33 16.46 1.06
CA SER A 144 -23.39 16.13 2.03
C SER A 144 -23.39 14.72 2.63
N ILE A 145 -22.39 13.89 2.37
CA ILE A 145 -22.28 12.56 3.02
C ILE A 145 -21.81 12.73 4.46
N TYR A 146 -20.79 13.56 4.67
CA TYR A 146 -20.32 13.93 6.00
C TYR A 146 -20.58 15.43 6.21
N LYS A 147 -21.29 15.78 7.26
CA LYS A 147 -21.79 17.13 7.55
C LYS A 147 -20.71 18.23 7.46
N TYR A 148 -19.47 17.89 7.84
CA TYR A 148 -18.36 18.84 7.88
C TYR A 148 -17.45 18.80 6.65
N ILE A 149 -17.92 18.16 5.58
CA ILE A 149 -17.36 18.30 4.25
C ILE A 149 -18.26 19.22 3.46
N ALA A 150 -17.91 20.48 3.41
CA ALA A 150 -18.78 21.50 2.82
C ALA A 150 -17.97 22.50 2.00
N SER A 151 -18.62 23.00 0.94
CA SER A 151 -18.03 23.96 0.03
C SER A 151 -17.51 25.20 0.75
N ALA A 152 -16.32 25.64 0.40
CA ALA A 152 -15.57 26.77 0.93
C ALA A 152 -15.23 26.69 2.44
N GLN A 153 -15.67 25.66 3.15
CA GLN A 153 -15.44 25.51 4.60
C GLN A 153 -14.38 24.46 4.93
N THR A 154 -14.38 23.32 4.25
CA THR A 154 -13.38 22.27 4.47
C THR A 154 -12.15 22.55 3.62
N ARG A 155 -11.03 22.85 4.25
CA ARG A 155 -9.81 23.29 3.55
C ARG A 155 -8.72 22.25 3.49
N CYS A 156 -8.70 21.33 4.44
CA CYS A 156 -7.71 20.28 4.50
C CYS A 156 -8.30 19.07 5.21
N THR A 157 -7.85 17.91 4.79
CA THR A 157 -7.98 16.67 5.54
C THR A 157 -6.60 15.99 5.57
N ALA A 158 -6.30 15.24 6.64
CA ALA A 158 -5.05 14.51 6.77
C ALA A 158 -5.27 13.18 7.50
N PHE A 159 -4.34 12.24 7.35
CA PHE A 159 -4.44 10.89 7.89
C PHE A 159 -3.07 10.40 8.38
N ASP A 160 -3.02 9.65 9.49
CA ASP A 160 -1.80 9.04 10.02
C ASP A 160 -1.97 7.56 10.46
N GLY A 161 -3.05 6.91 10.03
CA GLY A 161 -3.41 5.55 10.45
C GLY A 161 -4.22 5.52 11.74
N LYS A 162 -4.12 6.49 12.62
CA LYS A 162 -4.83 6.58 13.89
C LYS A 162 -6.02 7.53 13.83
N TYR A 163 -5.83 8.65 13.16
CA TYR A 163 -6.83 9.70 13.03
C TYR A 163 -6.97 10.18 11.58
N VAL A 164 -8.15 10.72 11.28
CA VAL A 164 -8.37 11.64 10.16
C VAL A 164 -8.60 13.03 10.74
N LEU A 165 -7.77 13.98 10.35
CA LEU A 165 -7.98 15.40 10.65
C LEU A 165 -8.90 16.01 9.59
N VAL A 166 -9.87 16.80 10.01
CA VAL A 166 -10.72 17.61 9.13
C VAL A 166 -10.60 19.07 9.54
N CYS A 167 -10.01 19.89 8.67
CA CYS A 167 -9.90 21.33 8.87
C CYS A 167 -11.17 22.01 8.33
N TYR A 168 -12.23 22.00 9.12
CA TYR A 168 -13.48 22.66 8.83
C TYR A 168 -13.49 24.08 9.41
N ARG A 169 -13.67 25.07 8.54
CA ARG A 169 -13.86 26.46 8.99
C ARG A 169 -15.32 26.67 9.34
N ASN A 170 -15.62 26.75 10.63
CA ASN A 170 -16.99 27.00 11.09
C ASN A 170 -17.40 28.43 10.75
N ALA A 171 -18.15 28.61 9.68
CA ALA A 171 -18.56 29.94 9.21
C ALA A 171 -19.66 30.58 10.05
N SER A 172 -20.35 29.81 10.88
CA SER A 172 -21.44 30.33 11.73
C SER A 172 -20.96 30.77 13.12
N ASP A 173 -19.68 30.50 13.48
CA ASP A 173 -19.12 30.65 14.81
C ASP A 173 -19.98 29.99 15.92
N ASP A 174 -20.74 28.94 15.56
CA ASP A 174 -21.53 28.15 16.48
C ASP A 174 -20.62 27.24 17.32
N PRO A 175 -20.52 27.44 18.63
CA PRO A 175 -19.63 26.68 19.49
C PRO A 175 -20.05 25.18 19.61
N SER A 176 -21.28 24.83 19.23
CA SER A 176 -21.74 23.45 19.18
C SER A 176 -21.23 22.67 17.96
N GLU A 177 -20.75 23.38 16.95
CA GLU A 177 -20.19 22.79 15.74
C GLU A 177 -18.68 22.69 15.83
N PRO A 178 -18.06 21.53 15.54
CA PRO A 178 -16.62 21.43 15.56
C PRO A 178 -16.02 22.30 14.46
N GLY A 179 -14.93 23.00 14.78
CA GLY A 179 -14.04 23.60 13.79
C GLY A 179 -13.10 22.54 13.23
N ALA A 180 -11.78 22.69 13.45
CA ALA A 180 -10.86 21.60 13.23
C ALA A 180 -11.17 20.45 14.20
N HIS A 181 -11.24 19.23 13.69
CA HIS A 181 -11.58 18.06 14.50
C HIS A 181 -10.96 16.78 13.93
N LEU A 182 -10.96 15.75 14.76
CA LEU A 182 -10.46 14.41 14.40
C LEU A 182 -11.60 13.41 14.31
N LEU A 183 -11.41 12.42 13.47
CA LEU A 183 -12.17 11.17 13.46
C LEU A 183 -11.19 10.03 13.77
N LYS A 184 -11.56 9.16 14.72
CA LYS A 184 -10.75 8.00 15.07
C LYS A 184 -10.92 6.90 14.00
N VAL A 185 -9.81 6.40 13.47
CA VAL A 185 -9.85 5.36 12.44
C VAL A 185 -10.48 4.07 12.96
N SER A 186 -10.19 3.69 14.21
CA SER A 186 -10.82 2.53 14.84
C SER A 186 -12.35 2.64 15.04
N ASP A 187 -12.86 3.86 15.17
CA ASP A 187 -14.31 4.08 15.24
C ASP A 187 -14.92 3.98 13.83
N LEU A 188 -14.21 4.50 12.81
CA LEU A 188 -14.62 4.39 11.41
C LEU A 188 -14.67 2.93 10.93
N GLU A 189 -13.72 2.08 11.35
CA GLU A 189 -13.75 0.63 11.09
C GLU A 189 -15.01 -0.05 11.66
N GLN A 190 -15.56 0.48 12.76
CA GLN A 190 -16.77 0.00 13.39
C GLN A 190 -18.04 0.68 12.84
N GLY A 191 -17.90 1.47 11.77
CA GLY A 191 -19.01 2.23 11.21
C GLY A 191 -19.48 3.40 12.08
N THR A 192 -18.68 3.83 13.06
CA THR A 192 -19.02 4.92 13.98
C THR A 192 -18.33 6.20 13.56
N VAL A 193 -19.10 7.29 13.41
CA VAL A 193 -18.59 8.61 13.06
C VAL A 193 -18.78 9.55 14.25
N LYS A 194 -17.71 9.79 14.99
CA LYS A 194 -17.74 10.63 16.19
C LYS A 194 -16.62 11.68 16.14
N PRO A 195 -16.95 12.95 15.82
CA PRO A 195 -15.97 14.02 15.83
C PRO A 195 -15.39 14.26 17.22
N ILE A 196 -14.08 14.46 17.28
CA ILE A 196 -13.32 14.92 18.45
C ILE A 196 -12.89 16.34 18.15
N SER A 197 -13.56 17.33 18.70
CA SER A 197 -13.24 18.75 18.48
C SER A 197 -11.86 19.08 19.05
N LEU A 198 -11.03 19.77 18.28
CA LEU A 198 -9.80 20.33 18.77
C LEU A 198 -10.08 21.69 19.46
N SER A 199 -9.40 21.97 20.56
CA SER A 199 -9.44 23.32 21.15
C SER A 199 -8.87 24.32 20.15
N LEU A 200 -9.55 25.44 19.95
CA LEU A 200 -9.07 26.57 19.16
C LEU A 200 -8.65 27.75 20.01
N ASP A 201 -8.47 27.54 21.33
CA ASP A 201 -8.04 28.58 22.26
C ASP A 201 -6.67 29.12 21.85
N GLY A 202 -6.58 30.43 21.58
CA GLY A 202 -5.36 31.06 21.12
C GLY A 202 -5.04 30.87 19.62
N VAL A 203 -5.81 30.10 18.88
CA VAL A 203 -5.68 29.99 17.44
C VAL A 203 -6.22 31.24 16.76
N SER A 204 -5.31 32.07 16.27
CA SER A 204 -5.66 33.40 15.75
C SER A 204 -4.61 33.93 14.77
N GLY A 205 -4.97 34.92 13.98
CA GLY A 205 -4.09 35.58 13.02
C GLY A 205 -4.05 34.87 11.69
N GLY A 206 -3.15 35.34 10.81
CA GLY A 206 -3.19 34.94 9.40
C GLY A 206 -4.40 35.53 8.68
N THR A 207 -4.50 35.29 7.37
CA THR A 207 -5.73 35.57 6.60
C THR A 207 -6.86 34.65 7.03
N PHE A 208 -6.51 33.41 7.35
CA PHE A 208 -7.35 32.45 8.05
C PHE A 208 -6.53 31.83 9.19
N PRO A 209 -7.06 31.77 10.43
CA PRO A 209 -6.33 31.27 11.59
C PRO A 209 -5.82 29.82 11.43
N TYR A 210 -6.56 28.99 10.73
CA TYR A 210 -6.13 27.67 10.25
C TYR A 210 -6.72 27.41 8.87
N ASN A 211 -5.92 26.83 7.99
CA ASN A 211 -6.26 26.56 6.60
C ASN A 211 -5.67 25.24 6.10
N ALA A 212 -4.49 24.89 6.59
CA ALA A 212 -3.84 23.62 6.35
C ALA A 212 -3.62 22.87 7.66
N GLY A 213 -3.39 21.58 7.58
CA GLY A 213 -3.09 20.75 8.74
C GLY A 213 -2.46 19.44 8.34
N ALA A 214 -1.81 18.81 9.31
CA ALA A 214 -1.13 17.54 9.13
C ALA A 214 -1.16 16.72 10.43
N LEU A 215 -0.91 15.42 10.31
CA LEU A 215 -0.78 14.49 11.41
C LEU A 215 0.58 13.78 11.33
N ALA A 216 1.19 13.50 12.47
CA ALA A 216 2.40 12.71 12.57
C ALA A 216 2.44 11.94 13.88
N GLY A 217 2.30 10.60 13.84
CA GLY A 217 2.40 9.76 15.03
C GLY A 217 1.39 10.05 16.14
N GLY A 218 0.22 10.58 15.78
CA GLY A 218 -0.82 11.01 16.73
C GLY A 218 -0.71 12.45 17.19
N HIS A 219 0.35 13.18 16.82
CA HIS A 219 0.49 14.63 17.01
C HIS A 219 -0.25 15.38 15.90
N ILE A 220 -0.86 16.52 16.25
CA ILE A 220 -1.71 17.27 15.32
C ILE A 220 -1.11 18.65 15.07
N TYR A 221 -1.15 19.08 13.83
CA TYR A 221 -0.67 20.39 13.40
C TYR A 221 -1.75 21.12 12.61
N LEU A 222 -1.95 22.38 12.95
CA LEU A 222 -2.75 23.30 12.13
C LEU A 222 -1.86 24.46 11.69
N ALA A 223 -2.06 24.96 10.49
CA ALA A 223 -1.33 26.11 10.00
C ALA A 223 -2.28 27.19 9.46
N SER A 224 -1.93 28.45 9.72
CA SER A 224 -2.66 29.60 9.18
C SER A 224 -2.34 29.80 7.69
N LEU A 225 -3.21 30.55 7.00
CA LEU A 225 -2.90 31.09 5.68
C LEU A 225 -2.22 32.45 5.84
N SER A 226 -0.98 32.58 5.38
CA SER A 226 -0.30 33.88 5.35
C SER A 226 -0.74 34.70 4.15
N GLY A 227 -0.64 36.00 4.27
CA GLY A 227 -0.91 36.95 3.18
C GLY A 227 -0.27 38.29 3.50
N ALA A 228 1.01 38.41 3.26
CA ALA A 228 1.95 39.49 3.54
C ALA A 228 1.51 40.76 4.22
N PRO A 229 2.41 41.52 4.79
CA PRO A 229 3.20 41.23 5.99
C PRO A 229 2.32 41.21 7.26
N ALA A 230 1.04 41.67 7.13
CA ALA A 230 0.11 41.74 8.24
C ALA A 230 -0.49 40.41 8.70
N SER A 231 -0.31 39.34 7.90
CA SER A 231 -0.88 38.02 8.16
C SER A 231 0.23 36.97 8.24
N PRO A 232 0.80 36.72 9.44
CA PRO A 232 1.90 35.79 9.63
C PRO A 232 1.49 34.34 9.32
N LEU A 233 2.45 33.53 8.92
CA LEU A 233 2.32 32.09 8.88
C LEU A 233 2.51 31.55 10.30
N LYS A 234 1.49 30.94 10.87
CA LYS A 234 1.54 30.33 12.19
C LYS A 234 1.39 28.83 12.08
N ILE A 235 2.07 28.12 12.99
CA ILE A 235 1.92 26.68 13.17
C ILE A 235 1.48 26.44 14.62
N TYR A 236 0.37 25.75 14.77
CA TYR A 236 -0.18 25.32 16.06
C TYR A 236 0.01 23.82 16.20
N TYR A 237 0.53 23.41 17.35
CA TYR A 237 0.83 22.04 17.71
C TYR A 237 -0.07 21.55 18.84
N TYR A 238 -0.56 20.33 18.72
CA TYR A 238 -1.28 19.61 19.76
C TYR A 238 -0.57 18.28 20.03
N GLU A 239 -0.22 18.05 21.29
CA GLU A 239 0.41 16.79 21.70
C GLU A 239 -0.58 15.61 21.65
N THR A 240 -1.82 15.90 22.04
CA THR A 240 -2.95 14.95 22.00
C THR A 240 -4.22 15.68 21.52
N PRO A 241 -5.27 14.95 21.15
CA PRO A 241 -6.56 15.56 20.77
C PRO A 241 -7.16 16.49 21.83
N GLU A 242 -6.86 16.23 23.10
CA GLU A 242 -7.40 16.98 24.25
C GLU A 242 -6.52 18.18 24.65
N SER A 243 -5.36 18.32 24.03
CA SER A 243 -4.42 19.40 24.36
C SER A 243 -4.94 20.77 23.94
N THR A 244 -4.56 21.80 24.67
CA THR A 244 -4.63 23.19 24.21
C THR A 244 -3.53 23.42 23.18
N PRO A 245 -3.79 24.09 22.04
CA PRO A 245 -2.78 24.33 21.01
C PRO A 245 -1.63 25.19 21.51
N GLU A 246 -0.42 24.80 21.18
CA GLU A 246 0.79 25.60 21.34
C GLU A 246 1.13 26.26 20.00
N CYS A 247 1.25 27.59 19.94
CA CYS A 247 1.75 28.29 18.77
C CYS A 247 3.27 28.08 18.68
N ILE A 248 3.73 27.06 17.98
CA ILE A 248 5.15 26.71 17.87
C ILE A 248 5.90 27.57 16.84
N ALA A 249 5.19 28.22 15.91
CA ALA A 249 5.77 29.17 14.96
C ALA A 249 4.83 30.35 14.72
N ASN A 250 5.40 31.54 14.58
CA ASN A 250 4.71 32.76 14.21
C ASN A 250 5.66 33.57 13.32
N ILE A 251 5.53 33.40 12.02
CA ILE A 251 6.54 33.78 11.01
C ILE A 251 6.01 34.93 10.16
N ASP A 252 6.67 36.07 10.23
CA ASP A 252 6.52 37.12 9.22
C ASP A 252 7.33 36.69 7.96
N VAL A 253 6.63 36.18 6.97
CA VAL A 253 7.26 35.66 5.75
C VAL A 253 8.00 36.73 4.97
N SER A 254 7.67 38.00 5.13
CA SER A 254 8.36 39.12 4.51
C SER A 254 9.80 39.32 4.99
N GLN A 255 10.15 38.73 6.14
CA GLN A 255 11.51 38.77 6.69
C GLN A 255 12.40 37.64 6.19
N ILE A 256 11.86 36.72 5.41
CA ILE A 256 12.64 35.61 4.86
C ILE A 256 13.07 35.98 3.43
N ALA A 257 14.38 36.03 3.22
CA ALA A 257 14.93 36.35 1.90
C ALA A 257 14.47 35.34 0.84
N GLY A 258 13.90 35.83 -0.25
CA GLY A 258 13.40 34.99 -1.34
C GLY A 258 12.00 34.40 -1.16
N ALA A 259 11.37 34.59 0.03
CA ALA A 259 10.03 34.10 0.26
C ALA A 259 8.97 34.95 -0.43
N ALA A 260 7.97 34.32 -0.99
CA ALA A 260 6.74 34.94 -1.47
C ALA A 260 5.83 35.36 -0.31
N ASN A 261 4.80 36.13 -0.60
CA ASN A 261 3.93 36.68 0.45
C ASN A 261 2.90 35.67 1.00
N ARG A 262 2.50 34.67 0.20
CA ARG A 262 1.41 33.77 0.55
C ARG A 262 1.87 32.34 0.65
N HIS A 263 1.66 31.75 1.85
CA HIS A 263 1.92 30.35 2.18
C HIS A 263 0.78 29.82 3.07
N GLY A 264 0.67 28.49 3.17
CA GLY A 264 -0.32 27.84 4.03
C GLY A 264 -1.59 27.39 3.27
N ASP A 265 -1.56 27.39 1.95
CA ASP A 265 -2.59 26.67 1.15
C ASP A 265 -2.42 25.15 1.28
N VAL A 266 -1.17 24.68 1.34
CA VAL A 266 -0.78 23.28 1.57
C VAL A 266 0.30 23.24 2.65
N MET A 267 0.31 22.17 3.43
CA MET A 267 1.30 21.86 4.45
C MET A 267 1.79 20.43 4.22
N SER A 268 3.06 20.27 3.86
CA SER A 268 3.70 18.96 3.74
C SER A 268 4.59 18.71 4.95
N LEU A 269 4.12 17.92 5.90
CA LEU A 269 4.83 17.57 7.12
C LEU A 269 5.57 16.26 6.94
N ASN A 270 6.89 16.27 7.13
CA ASN A 270 7.78 15.15 6.93
C ASN A 270 8.64 14.92 8.17
N LEU A 271 8.10 14.24 9.15
CA LEU A 271 8.78 13.91 10.40
C LEU A 271 9.05 12.41 10.47
N ASP A 272 10.19 12.06 11.07
CA ASP A 272 10.49 10.69 11.46
C ASP A 272 9.71 10.29 12.75
N LYS A 273 9.90 9.05 13.19
CA LYS A 273 9.25 8.51 14.40
C LYS A 273 9.62 9.28 15.70
N ASP A 274 10.73 10.00 15.69
CA ASP A 274 11.24 10.77 16.84
C ASP A 274 10.85 12.26 16.72
N GLY A 275 10.05 12.62 15.70
CA GLY A 275 9.54 13.96 15.47
C GLY A 275 10.55 14.91 14.87
N ASN A 276 11.55 14.41 14.15
CA ASN A 276 12.58 15.21 13.49
C ASN A 276 12.36 15.24 11.98
N GLY A 277 12.56 16.41 11.38
CA GLY A 277 12.43 16.56 9.93
C GLY A 277 12.05 17.97 9.53
N PHE A 278 11.19 18.10 8.54
CA PHE A 278 10.82 19.37 7.96
C PHE A 278 9.31 19.46 7.71
N VAL A 279 8.80 20.68 7.82
CA VAL A 279 7.52 21.06 7.22
C VAL A 279 7.77 22.02 6.06
N PHE A 280 7.08 21.77 4.96
CA PHE A 280 7.15 22.61 3.76
C PHE A 280 5.83 23.35 3.55
N PHE A 281 5.94 24.61 3.15
CA PHE A 281 4.81 25.44 2.74
C PHE A 281 5.14 26.05 1.37
N PRO A 282 4.65 25.45 0.29
CA PRO A 282 4.81 26.00 -1.04
C PRO A 282 4.15 27.37 -1.19
N ALA A 283 4.80 28.28 -1.90
CA ALA A 283 4.21 29.55 -2.25
C ALA A 283 3.09 29.38 -3.28
N ASN A 284 2.08 30.23 -3.19
CA ASN A 284 0.96 30.16 -4.13
C ASN A 284 1.32 30.66 -5.55
N ASP A 285 2.42 31.40 -5.70
CA ASP A 285 2.98 31.83 -6.98
C ASP A 285 4.00 30.83 -7.55
N TYR A 286 4.20 29.68 -6.82
CA TYR A 286 5.07 28.55 -7.20
C TYR A 286 6.52 28.87 -7.47
N SER A 287 6.98 29.97 -6.99
CA SER A 287 8.38 30.40 -7.17
C SER A 287 9.33 29.64 -6.25
N GLU A 288 8.86 29.32 -5.04
CA GLU A 288 9.65 28.74 -3.97
C GLU A 288 8.78 27.92 -2.99
N THR A 289 9.43 27.32 -2.02
CA THR A 289 8.78 26.74 -0.84
C THR A 289 9.52 27.16 0.42
N LEU A 290 8.79 27.46 1.49
CA LEU A 290 9.38 27.55 2.82
C LEU A 290 9.68 26.15 3.32
N ARG A 291 10.92 25.94 3.79
CA ARG A 291 11.35 24.76 4.54
C ARG A 291 11.61 25.17 5.98
N ILE A 292 10.91 24.55 6.91
CA ILE A 292 10.99 24.85 8.34
C ILE A 292 11.43 23.59 9.07
N PRO A 293 12.61 23.57 9.72
CA PRO A 293 13.05 22.43 10.52
C PRO A 293 12.15 22.23 11.74
N ILE A 294 11.84 20.99 12.06
CA ILE A 294 11.16 20.61 13.31
C ILE A 294 11.98 19.50 13.98
N SER A 295 12.11 19.57 15.28
CA SER A 295 12.69 18.51 16.11
C SER A 295 11.82 18.24 17.34
N ASN A 296 11.84 16.97 17.79
CA ASN A 296 11.00 16.51 18.92
C ASN A 296 9.53 16.98 18.78
N PHE A 297 8.98 16.86 17.57
CA PHE A 297 7.62 17.21 17.17
C PHE A 297 7.28 18.72 17.21
N LYS A 298 7.92 19.55 18.03
CA LYS A 298 7.48 20.92 18.26
C LYS A 298 8.58 21.99 18.31
N ASN A 299 9.84 21.61 18.37
CA ASN A 299 10.93 22.59 18.40
C ASN A 299 11.22 23.08 16.97
N VAL A 300 10.86 24.29 16.68
CA VAL A 300 10.96 24.89 15.33
C VAL A 300 12.32 25.54 15.16
N GLY A 301 13.02 25.16 14.10
CA GLY A 301 14.28 25.78 13.68
C GLY A 301 14.06 27.02 12.81
N THR A 302 15.14 27.54 12.23
CA THR A 302 15.11 28.73 11.37
C THR A 302 14.46 28.41 10.01
N PRO A 303 13.36 29.08 9.63
CA PRO A 303 12.76 28.95 8.33
C PRO A 303 13.68 29.43 7.21
N ALA A 304 13.67 28.76 6.07
CA ALA A 304 14.38 29.17 4.87
C ALA A 304 13.49 29.02 3.64
N SER A 305 13.62 29.92 2.69
CA SER A 305 13.04 29.78 1.35
C SER A 305 13.96 28.96 0.47
N ILE A 306 13.40 28.00 -0.26
CA ILE A 306 14.08 27.23 -1.30
C ILE A 306 13.46 27.62 -2.64
N GLU A 307 14.25 28.27 -3.50
CA GLU A 307 13.84 28.55 -4.86
C GLU A 307 13.67 27.23 -5.64
N LEU A 308 12.53 27.06 -6.28
CA LEU A 308 12.26 25.88 -7.08
C LEU A 308 12.82 26.06 -8.49
N GLN A 309 13.43 25.02 -9.02
CA GLN A 309 13.86 24.99 -10.41
C GLN A 309 12.67 25.25 -11.34
N SER A 310 12.90 25.91 -12.47
CA SER A 310 11.84 26.35 -13.37
C SER A 310 10.89 25.24 -13.80
N ASP A 311 11.38 24.03 -13.85
CA ASP A 311 10.65 22.83 -14.22
C ASP A 311 10.05 22.07 -13.02
N ASN A 312 10.35 22.45 -11.77
CA ASN A 312 9.75 21.96 -10.53
C ASN A 312 8.65 22.87 -9.96
N LYS A 313 8.29 23.93 -10.66
CA LYS A 313 7.24 24.86 -10.20
C LYS A 313 5.86 24.26 -10.39
N ALA A 314 5.29 23.72 -9.35
CA ALA A 314 4.05 22.94 -9.43
C ALA A 314 2.80 23.69 -8.97
N GLY A 315 2.92 24.92 -8.47
CA GLY A 315 1.77 25.73 -8.10
C GLY A 315 1.34 25.62 -6.65
N MET A 316 0.21 26.25 -6.31
CA MET A 316 -0.27 26.37 -4.92
C MET A 316 -0.68 25.06 -4.25
N CYS A 317 -0.92 24.03 -5.05
CA CYS A 317 -1.33 22.70 -4.54
C CYS A 317 -0.15 21.72 -4.48
N MET A 318 1.09 22.22 -4.52
CA MET A 318 2.27 21.39 -4.49
C MET A 318 2.43 20.66 -3.15
N HIS A 319 2.76 19.38 -3.22
CA HIS A 319 3.14 18.55 -2.09
C HIS A 319 4.62 18.14 -2.20
N ILE A 320 5.29 18.05 -1.06
CA ILE A 320 6.69 17.65 -0.93
C ILE A 320 6.75 16.56 0.13
N ASN A 321 6.86 15.31 -0.30
CA ASN A 321 6.77 14.15 0.57
C ASN A 321 8.09 13.39 0.60
N ARG A 322 8.67 13.23 1.81
CA ARG A 322 9.90 12.49 2.02
C ARG A 322 9.69 11.01 1.72
N ILE A 323 10.67 10.39 1.09
CA ILE A 323 10.72 8.95 0.96
C ILE A 323 11.32 8.38 2.25
N GLU A 324 10.58 7.52 2.92
CA GLU A 324 10.98 6.93 4.19
C GLU A 324 12.36 6.26 4.12
N GLY A 325 13.19 6.51 5.13
CA GLY A 325 14.54 5.97 5.21
C GLY A 325 15.57 6.64 4.28
N THR A 326 15.20 7.73 3.61
CA THR A 326 16.11 8.48 2.70
C THR A 326 16.06 9.97 2.96
N ASP A 327 16.92 10.73 2.28
CA ASP A 327 16.88 12.20 2.23
C ASP A 327 16.27 12.71 0.92
N ASP A 328 15.65 11.83 0.15
CA ASP A 328 14.98 12.15 -1.09
C ASP A 328 13.50 12.46 -0.88
N TYR A 329 12.94 13.24 -1.81
CA TYR A 329 11.55 13.67 -1.78
C TYR A 329 10.84 13.37 -3.10
N ILE A 330 9.55 13.08 -3.01
CA ILE A 330 8.63 13.17 -4.14
C ILE A 330 8.00 14.56 -4.09
N LEU A 331 8.22 15.31 -5.16
CA LEU A 331 7.58 16.59 -5.40
C LEU A 331 6.49 16.40 -6.43
N SER A 332 5.27 16.78 -6.09
CA SER A 332 4.10 16.67 -6.96
C SER A 332 3.22 17.91 -6.83
N GLY A 333 2.41 18.17 -7.83
CA GLY A 333 1.47 19.28 -7.79
C GLY A 333 0.88 19.59 -9.14
N ALA A 334 -0.35 20.05 -9.12
CA ALA A 334 -1.03 20.52 -10.28
C ALA A 334 -0.49 21.90 -10.66
N ARG A 335 0.06 22.04 -11.84
CA ARG A 335 0.41 23.37 -12.38
C ARG A 335 -0.86 24.17 -12.63
N VAL A 336 -1.21 24.98 -11.68
CA VAL A 336 -2.31 25.94 -11.85
C VAL A 336 -1.96 27.05 -12.80
N ASN A 337 -0.81 27.15 -13.37
CA ASN A 337 -0.66 28.07 -14.34
C ASN A 337 0.01 27.93 -15.40
N LEU A 338 -0.53 27.97 -16.14
CA LEU A 338 -0.11 28.65 -17.27
C LEU A 338 -1.28 28.53 -18.16
N LEU A 339 -2.36 29.02 -17.67
CA LEU A 339 -3.31 29.67 -18.54
C LEU A 339 -2.55 30.70 -19.36
N GLY A 340 -1.61 30.23 -20.18
CA GLY A 340 -1.29 30.91 -21.39
C GLY A 340 -2.59 31.10 -22.13
N SER A 341 -2.66 32.01 -23.09
CA SER A 341 -3.81 32.37 -23.91
C SER A 341 -4.57 31.17 -24.55
N THR A 342 -4.17 29.95 -24.32
CA THR A 342 -4.75 28.71 -24.86
C THR A 342 -5.52 27.88 -23.83
N GLY A 343 -5.56 28.26 -22.55
CA GLY A 343 -6.31 27.53 -21.53
C GLY A 343 -5.84 26.09 -21.24
N LYS A 344 -4.68 25.69 -21.77
CA LYS A 344 -4.12 24.37 -21.50
C LYS A 344 -3.20 24.38 -20.28
N LEU A 345 -3.49 23.50 -19.34
CA LEU A 345 -2.55 23.14 -18.29
C LEU A 345 -1.28 22.57 -18.94
N SER A 346 -0.18 23.26 -18.84
CA SER A 346 1.08 22.75 -19.35
C SER A 346 1.77 21.92 -18.26
N GLY A 347 1.46 20.64 -18.25
CA GLY A 347 2.21 19.63 -17.51
C GLY A 347 2.07 19.70 -15.98
N MET A 348 1.58 18.65 -15.40
CA MET A 348 1.75 18.36 -13.99
C MET A 348 3.15 17.83 -13.75
N ASN A 349 3.61 17.96 -12.52
CA ASN A 349 5.00 17.73 -12.25
C ASN A 349 5.12 16.74 -11.09
N LEU A 350 5.50 15.52 -11.40
CA LEU A 350 5.93 14.57 -10.41
C LEU A 350 7.41 14.29 -10.62
N ALA A 351 8.20 14.57 -9.59
CA ALA A 351 9.64 14.40 -9.65
C ALA A 351 10.17 13.72 -8.38
N LEU A 352 11.14 12.82 -8.55
CA LEU A 352 12.06 12.41 -7.52
C LEU A 352 13.12 13.50 -7.39
N CYS A 353 13.28 14.04 -6.18
CA CYS A 353 14.21 15.13 -5.88
C CYS A 353 15.16 14.73 -4.76
N ASP A 354 16.33 15.40 -4.73
CA ASP A 354 17.25 15.35 -3.60
C ASP A 354 16.77 16.21 -2.42
N GLU A 355 17.54 16.26 -1.34
CA GLU A 355 17.25 17.08 -0.13
C GLU A 355 17.13 18.59 -0.45
N GLY A 356 17.81 19.07 -1.48
CA GLY A 356 17.73 20.44 -1.96
C GLY A 356 16.56 20.72 -2.89
N LEU A 357 15.68 19.73 -3.09
CA LEU A 357 14.58 19.74 -4.05
C LEU A 357 15.03 19.88 -5.51
N ASN A 358 16.25 19.49 -5.82
CA ASN A 358 16.72 19.38 -7.19
C ASN A 358 16.22 18.07 -7.81
N SER A 359 15.68 18.15 -9.01
CA SER A 359 15.12 17.00 -9.71
C SER A 359 16.21 15.99 -10.10
N LYS A 360 16.12 14.76 -9.60
CA LYS A 360 16.92 13.61 -10.03
C LYS A 360 16.32 12.96 -11.27
N ILE A 361 15.01 12.80 -11.27
CA ILE A 361 14.24 12.23 -12.37
C ILE A 361 12.79 12.73 -12.31
N ARG A 362 12.19 12.94 -13.46
CA ARG A 362 10.79 13.36 -13.59
C ARG A 362 9.98 12.27 -14.25
N LEU A 363 8.71 12.18 -13.88
CA LEU A 363 7.79 11.34 -14.62
C LEU A 363 7.46 11.95 -15.98
N ASN A 364 7.30 11.07 -16.95
CA ASN A 364 6.80 11.41 -18.27
C ASN A 364 5.43 12.06 -18.19
N THR A 365 5.26 13.23 -18.80
CA THR A 365 4.04 14.04 -18.74
C THR A 365 2.85 13.41 -19.45
N ASN A 366 3.03 12.32 -20.18
CA ASN A 366 1.96 11.63 -20.90
C ASN A 366 1.20 10.60 -20.06
N THR A 367 1.56 10.42 -18.81
CA THR A 367 0.92 9.44 -17.91
C THR A 367 -0.05 10.14 -16.96
N VAL A 368 -1.11 9.43 -16.54
CA VAL A 368 -2.04 9.90 -15.50
C VAL A 368 -1.31 10.17 -14.18
N ALA A 369 -0.26 9.40 -13.87
CA ALA A 369 0.59 9.62 -12.71
C ALA A 369 1.24 11.01 -12.71
N ALA A 370 1.60 11.55 -13.86
CA ALA A 370 2.18 12.89 -13.98
C ALA A 370 1.18 14.03 -13.72
N GLU A 371 -0.12 13.76 -13.75
CA GLU A 371 -1.19 14.71 -13.40
C GLU A 371 -1.49 14.74 -11.88
N SER A 372 -0.58 14.22 -11.06
CA SER A 372 -0.80 14.11 -9.62
C SER A 372 -0.61 15.43 -8.89
N ASP A 373 -1.61 15.78 -8.10
CA ASP A 373 -1.54 16.89 -7.15
C ASP A 373 -0.71 16.47 -5.90
N ASP A 374 -0.97 15.27 -5.38
CA ASP A 374 -0.18 14.66 -4.32
C ASP A 374 0.34 13.29 -4.76
N ALA A 375 1.57 12.96 -4.37
CA ALA A 375 2.16 11.66 -4.61
C ALA A 375 3.11 11.23 -3.50
N ARG A 376 3.16 9.93 -3.25
CA ARG A 376 4.03 9.31 -2.24
C ARG A 376 4.67 8.05 -2.78
N LEU A 377 5.91 7.82 -2.40
CA LEU A 377 6.60 6.56 -2.63
C LEU A 377 6.79 5.84 -1.31
N PHE A 378 6.44 4.58 -1.25
CA PHE A 378 6.57 3.74 -0.06
C PHE A 378 6.86 2.29 -0.41
N THR A 379 7.28 1.53 0.57
CA THR A 379 7.43 0.08 0.47
C THR A 379 6.43 -0.62 1.37
N PHE A 380 5.92 -1.75 0.91
CA PHE A 380 5.03 -2.62 1.69
C PHE A 380 5.24 -4.07 1.27
N ASN A 381 5.50 -4.95 2.22
CA ASN A 381 5.71 -6.39 1.99
C ASN A 381 6.67 -6.65 0.81
N GLY A 382 7.82 -5.96 0.80
CA GLY A 382 8.86 -6.10 -0.21
C GLY A 382 8.57 -5.46 -1.58
N ALA A 383 7.36 -4.97 -1.85
CA ALA A 383 7.05 -4.20 -3.05
C ALA A 383 7.23 -2.70 -2.84
N ARG A 384 7.59 -1.98 -3.89
CA ARG A 384 7.68 -0.53 -3.92
C ARG A 384 6.50 0.04 -4.70
N TYR A 385 5.78 1.00 -4.11
CA TYR A 385 4.59 1.59 -4.69
C TYR A 385 4.70 3.10 -4.84
N LEU A 386 4.21 3.60 -5.97
CA LEU A 386 3.94 5.02 -6.19
C LEU A 386 2.43 5.24 -6.03
N LEU A 387 2.05 5.92 -4.96
CA LEU A 387 0.69 6.38 -4.70
C LEU A 387 0.55 7.79 -5.31
N THR A 388 -0.44 7.99 -6.13
CA THR A 388 -0.69 9.28 -6.79
C THR A 388 -2.15 9.69 -6.66
N ALA A 389 -2.39 10.99 -6.62
CA ALA A 389 -3.74 11.54 -6.57
C ALA A 389 -3.90 12.61 -7.66
N PRO A 390 -4.27 12.22 -8.88
CA PRO A 390 -4.59 13.16 -9.93
C PRO A 390 -5.87 13.94 -9.59
N VAL A 391 -5.88 15.22 -9.99
CA VAL A 391 -7.03 16.10 -9.84
C VAL A 391 -7.30 16.79 -11.17
N ALA A 392 -8.59 16.87 -11.54
CA ALA A 392 -8.98 17.56 -12.75
C ALA A 392 -8.97 19.08 -12.54
N PHE A 393 -8.05 19.77 -13.20
CA PHE A 393 -8.03 21.22 -13.28
C PHE A 393 -8.58 21.67 -14.64
N GLY A 394 -9.78 22.23 -14.63
CA GLY A 394 -10.41 22.75 -15.84
C GLY A 394 -10.83 21.65 -16.84
N SER A 395 -11.32 22.08 -18.00
CA SER A 395 -11.91 21.21 -19.03
C SER A 395 -10.89 20.43 -19.87
N SER A 396 -9.61 20.66 -19.70
CA SER A 396 -8.53 20.04 -20.50
C SER A 396 -7.83 18.88 -19.80
N SER A 397 -8.12 18.65 -18.52
CA SER A 397 -7.58 17.48 -17.82
C SER A 397 -8.31 16.20 -18.27
N THR A 398 -7.57 15.18 -18.59
CA THR A 398 -8.08 13.82 -18.86
C THR A 398 -8.12 12.98 -17.61
N ALA A 399 -7.51 13.43 -16.52
CA ALA A 399 -7.44 12.70 -15.28
C ALA A 399 -8.80 12.67 -14.56
N THR A 400 -9.19 11.49 -14.12
CA THR A 400 -10.30 11.34 -13.19
C THR A 400 -9.76 11.47 -11.76
N PRO A 401 -10.30 12.39 -10.94
CA PRO A 401 -9.85 12.53 -9.57
C PRO A 401 -9.95 11.23 -8.79
N GLY A 402 -8.90 10.90 -8.07
CA GLY A 402 -8.86 9.64 -7.33
C GLY A 402 -7.51 9.34 -6.73
N MET A 403 -7.41 8.13 -6.24
CA MET A 403 -6.19 7.52 -5.74
C MET A 403 -5.77 6.41 -6.71
N TYR A 404 -4.51 6.43 -7.14
CA TYR A 404 -3.94 5.44 -8.05
C TYR A 404 -2.65 4.91 -7.43
N VAL A 405 -2.49 3.60 -7.42
CA VAL A 405 -1.30 2.92 -6.92
C VAL A 405 -0.63 2.21 -8.08
N TYR A 406 0.64 2.52 -8.31
CA TYR A 406 1.46 1.88 -9.34
C TYR A 406 2.56 1.06 -8.68
N ASP A 407 2.81 -0.12 -9.22
CA ASP A 407 3.92 -0.98 -8.79
C ASP A 407 5.23 -0.51 -9.44
N LEU A 408 6.18 -0.11 -8.60
CA LEU A 408 7.54 0.28 -8.96
C LEU A 408 8.57 -0.69 -8.36
N THR A 409 8.20 -1.95 -8.12
CA THR A 409 9.09 -2.95 -7.50
C THR A 409 10.29 -3.27 -8.38
N LYS A 410 10.14 -3.20 -9.71
CA LYS A 410 11.25 -3.38 -10.65
C LYS A 410 12.28 -2.27 -10.50
N GLY A 411 13.55 -2.63 -10.58
CA GLY A 411 14.68 -1.74 -10.42
C GLY A 411 15.38 -1.90 -9.06
N GLY A 412 16.71 -1.89 -9.06
CA GLY A 412 17.57 -2.09 -7.88
C GLY A 412 17.53 -0.93 -6.88
N ASN A 413 17.09 0.26 -7.32
CA ASN A 413 16.93 1.45 -6.50
C ASN A 413 15.76 2.32 -6.99
N THR A 414 15.42 3.35 -6.22
CA THR A 414 14.29 4.25 -6.51
C THR A 414 14.43 4.96 -7.86
N GLN A 415 15.61 5.46 -8.18
CA GLN A 415 15.83 6.19 -9.43
C GLN A 415 15.68 5.29 -10.66
N GLU A 416 16.24 4.08 -10.60
CA GLU A 416 16.08 3.07 -11.65
C GLU A 416 14.62 2.67 -11.82
N ALA A 417 13.89 2.48 -10.70
CA ALA A 417 12.47 2.18 -10.73
C ALA A 417 11.65 3.26 -11.46
N PHE A 418 11.95 4.54 -11.22
CA PHE A 418 11.33 5.65 -11.95
C PHE A 418 11.72 5.68 -13.43
N GLN A 419 12.97 5.32 -13.79
CA GLN A 419 13.41 5.21 -15.17
C GLN A 419 12.62 4.14 -15.91
N LEU A 420 12.53 2.94 -15.33
CA LEU A 420 11.75 1.83 -15.89
C LEU A 420 10.27 2.18 -16.03
N PHE A 421 9.70 2.87 -15.04
CA PHE A 421 8.31 3.34 -15.10
C PHE A 421 8.09 4.32 -16.25
N ASN A 422 9.05 5.21 -16.52
CA ASN A 422 8.98 6.16 -17.62
C ASN A 422 9.07 5.53 -19.02
N GLU A 423 9.58 4.30 -19.12
CA GLU A 423 9.63 3.54 -20.39
C GLU A 423 8.27 2.96 -20.77
N LEU A 424 7.33 2.91 -19.81
CA LEU A 424 5.98 2.43 -20.08
C LEU A 424 5.17 3.49 -20.83
N GLU A 425 4.59 3.12 -21.96
CA GLU A 425 3.71 4.02 -22.72
C GLU A 425 2.41 4.30 -21.98
N THR A 426 1.85 3.28 -21.36
CA THR A 426 0.60 3.33 -20.59
C THR A 426 0.73 2.48 -19.33
N PRO A 427 1.26 3.04 -18.23
CA PRO A 427 1.37 2.29 -16.98
C PRO A 427 -0.02 2.00 -16.42
N ASP A 428 -0.27 0.73 -16.15
CA ASP A 428 -1.49 0.29 -15.47
C ASP A 428 -1.34 0.45 -13.95
N ALA A 429 -2.38 1.00 -13.32
CA ALA A 429 -2.43 1.07 -11.87
C ALA A 429 -2.81 -0.30 -11.29
N SER A 430 -2.03 -0.78 -10.32
CA SER A 430 -2.32 -2.00 -9.55
C SER A 430 -3.61 -1.84 -8.72
N TYR A 431 -3.93 -0.61 -8.34
CA TYR A 431 -5.18 -0.26 -7.67
C TYR A 431 -5.63 1.15 -8.04
N ARG A 432 -6.95 1.35 -8.10
CA ARG A 432 -7.57 2.64 -8.39
C ARG A 432 -8.85 2.81 -7.59
N PHE A 433 -8.99 3.98 -6.95
CA PHE A 433 -10.20 4.40 -6.26
C PHE A 433 -10.58 5.81 -6.72
N LEU A 434 -11.78 5.99 -7.26
CA LEU A 434 -12.24 7.26 -7.79
C LEU A 434 -12.96 8.07 -6.71
N VAL A 435 -12.59 9.34 -6.60
CA VAL A 435 -13.18 10.28 -5.66
C VAL A 435 -14.30 11.07 -6.34
N GLY A 436 -15.52 10.90 -5.83
CA GLY A 436 -16.68 11.64 -6.31
C GLY A 436 -16.70 13.10 -5.86
N GLY A 437 -17.76 13.81 -6.28
CA GLY A 437 -18.04 15.18 -5.88
C GLY A 437 -17.37 16.24 -6.74
N SER A 438 -17.73 17.49 -6.50
CA SER A 438 -17.31 18.66 -7.26
C SER A 438 -16.50 19.63 -6.40
N GLY A 439 -15.52 19.12 -5.62
CA GLY A 439 -14.69 19.98 -4.78
C GLY A 439 -13.92 21.01 -5.59
N ILE A 440 -13.46 22.06 -4.92
CA ILE A 440 -12.55 23.02 -5.53
C ILE A 440 -11.18 22.37 -5.74
N SER A 441 -10.46 22.92 -6.69
CA SER A 441 -9.13 22.45 -7.04
C SER A 441 -8.01 23.01 -6.17
N SER A 442 -8.30 23.88 -5.21
CA SER A 442 -7.32 24.49 -4.34
C SER A 442 -7.76 24.42 -2.87
N PRO A 443 -7.03 23.71 -2.01
CA PRO A 443 -5.71 23.10 -2.19
C PRO A 443 -5.67 21.71 -2.89
N GLY A 444 -6.77 21.21 -3.47
CA GLY A 444 -6.76 20.03 -4.31
C GLY A 444 -7.06 18.72 -3.59
N ILE A 445 -6.26 17.72 -3.83
CA ILE A 445 -6.40 16.36 -3.31
C ILE A 445 -5.11 15.95 -2.61
N ASN A 446 -5.23 15.17 -1.55
CA ASN A 446 -4.08 14.63 -0.84
C ASN A 446 -4.22 13.13 -0.58
N THR A 447 -3.11 12.48 -0.37
CA THR A 447 -3.03 11.05 -0.07
C THR A 447 -2.19 10.82 1.17
N ASN A 448 -2.36 9.67 1.77
CA ASN A 448 -1.40 9.11 2.71
C ASN A 448 -1.53 7.59 2.75
N TYR A 449 -0.58 6.95 3.39
CA TYR A 449 -0.58 5.53 3.68
C TYR A 449 -0.19 5.28 5.15
N TYR A 450 -0.55 4.11 5.62
CA TYR A 450 -0.09 3.60 6.91
C TYR A 450 0.11 2.09 6.81
N VAL A 451 1.19 1.58 7.41
CA VAL A 451 1.53 0.16 7.40
C VAL A 451 1.41 -0.41 8.80
N GLU A 452 0.53 -1.39 8.98
CA GLU A 452 0.52 -2.21 10.17
C GLU A 452 1.53 -3.34 10.05
N LYS A 453 2.18 -3.64 11.16
CA LYS A 453 3.09 -4.78 11.26
C LYS A 453 2.46 -5.87 12.13
N ASP A 454 2.79 -7.13 11.82
CA ASP A 454 2.44 -8.27 12.67
C ASP A 454 3.35 -8.35 13.93
N ALA A 455 3.13 -9.37 14.74
CA ALA A 455 3.89 -9.60 15.96
C ALA A 455 5.39 -9.86 15.73
N ASP A 456 5.74 -10.30 14.53
CA ASP A 456 7.12 -10.58 14.11
C ASP A 456 7.78 -9.37 13.44
N GLY A 457 7.05 -8.27 13.28
CA GLY A 457 7.51 -7.02 12.69
C GLY A 457 7.42 -6.97 11.16
N ASN A 458 6.79 -7.95 10.53
CA ASN A 458 6.55 -7.95 9.09
C ASN A 458 5.35 -7.08 8.73
N ASP A 459 5.35 -6.52 7.53
CA ASP A 459 4.23 -5.77 7.00
C ASP A 459 3.01 -6.68 6.83
N SER A 460 1.90 -6.34 7.47
CA SER A 460 0.71 -7.19 7.51
C SER A 460 -0.50 -6.57 6.82
N VAL A 461 -0.69 -5.26 6.99
CA VAL A 461 -1.83 -4.53 6.43
C VAL A 461 -1.39 -3.16 5.92
N LEU A 462 -1.78 -2.86 4.70
CA LEU A 462 -1.63 -1.54 4.08
C LEU A 462 -2.95 -0.78 4.18
N TRP A 463 -2.89 0.42 4.74
CA TRP A 463 -3.96 1.40 4.71
C TRP A 463 -3.64 2.46 3.69
N LEU A 464 -4.62 2.81 2.86
CA LEU A 464 -4.52 3.89 1.89
C LEU A 464 -5.62 4.90 2.15
N TYR A 465 -5.24 6.16 2.07
CA TYR A 465 -6.10 7.30 2.29
C TYR A 465 -6.09 8.23 1.09
N VAL A 466 -7.24 8.77 0.74
CA VAL A 466 -7.39 9.88 -0.20
C VAL A 466 -8.40 10.87 0.33
N GLY A 467 -8.02 12.16 0.32
CA GLY A 467 -8.88 13.27 0.68
C GLY A 467 -8.90 14.32 -0.42
N ARG A 468 -10.09 14.83 -0.76
CA ARG A 468 -10.28 15.92 -1.71
C ARG A 468 -10.97 17.08 -1.02
N THR A 469 -10.38 18.25 -1.11
CA THR A 469 -10.93 19.50 -0.54
C THR A 469 -12.38 19.68 -0.98
N GLU A 470 -13.26 19.91 -0.01
CA GLU A 470 -14.72 20.10 -0.19
C GLU A 470 -15.49 18.91 -0.77
N SER A 471 -14.83 17.79 -1.07
CA SER A 471 -15.49 16.58 -1.57
C SER A 471 -15.44 15.41 -0.60
N GLY A 472 -14.58 15.45 0.42
CA GLY A 472 -14.48 14.40 1.42
C GLY A 472 -13.26 13.51 1.29
N PHE A 473 -13.30 12.37 1.95
CA PHE A 473 -12.19 11.42 2.00
C PHE A 473 -12.67 9.97 1.99
N ALA A 474 -11.75 9.06 1.68
CA ALA A 474 -11.97 7.63 1.80
C ALA A 474 -10.73 6.93 2.35
N ILE A 475 -10.95 5.80 3.01
CA ILE A 475 -9.93 4.92 3.56
C ILE A 475 -10.18 3.51 3.06
N MET A 476 -9.11 2.90 2.53
CA MET A 476 -9.08 1.52 2.07
C MET A 476 -8.03 0.74 2.86
N LYS A 477 -8.27 -0.56 3.05
CA LYS A 477 -7.40 -1.46 3.80
C LYS A 477 -7.12 -2.72 2.99
N PHE A 478 -5.85 -3.13 2.89
CA PHE A 478 -5.42 -4.27 2.09
C PHE A 478 -4.51 -5.17 2.91
N PRO A 479 -4.73 -6.50 2.93
CA PRO A 479 -3.78 -7.42 3.55
C PRO A 479 -2.52 -7.53 2.69
N ALA A 480 -1.41 -7.89 3.32
CA ALA A 480 -0.22 -8.32 2.59
C ALA A 480 -0.57 -9.51 1.68
N ALA A 481 -0.05 -9.48 0.47
CA ALA A 481 -0.15 -10.64 -0.41
C ALA A 481 0.59 -11.81 0.24
N LYS A 482 -0.07 -12.97 0.24
CA LYS A 482 0.49 -14.22 0.75
C LYS A 482 0.41 -15.26 -0.33
N GLU A 483 1.34 -16.17 -0.29
CA GLU A 483 1.24 -17.36 -1.11
C GLU A 483 0.01 -18.17 -0.67
N ASP A 484 -0.85 -18.55 -1.62
CA ASP A 484 -1.95 -19.46 -1.30
C ASP A 484 -1.34 -20.83 -0.98
N ASP A 485 -1.61 -21.33 0.23
CA ASP A 485 -1.32 -22.70 0.61
C ASP A 485 -2.40 -23.58 -0.04
N ASP A 486 -2.14 -24.05 -1.28
CA ASP A 486 -2.94 -25.07 -1.97
C ASP A 486 -2.58 -26.48 -1.52
#